data_5cb08737edb0d3a9b24baf7b4b918b31
#
_entry.id   5cb08737edb0d3a9b24baf7b4b918b31
#
_cell.length_a   1.000
_cell.length_b   1.000
_cell.length_c   1.000
_cell.angle_alpha   90.00
_cell.angle_beta   90.00
_cell.angle_gamma   90.00
#
_symmetry.space_group_name_H-M   'P 1'
#
loop_
_entity.id
_entity.type
_entity.pdbx_description
1 polymer ?
#
loop_
_entity_poly.entity_id
_entity_poly.type
_entity_poly.pdbx_seq_one_letter_code
_entity_poly.pdbx_strand_id
1 'polypeptide(L)'
;EPATNLSRPLKKLIDLGFLEKDVPFGIDEKNAKKSLYKIADPFMAFYYQFVVPNRSFIELGRRLPIEQALTAHLSEYVSMQWEKLCRDAVTGNLINRVVYGKAKRWWGSVINEDKKTEQVEFDVMAESLDKKYLLVGECKWTTQENGKQLTAALLRKANLLPFAQNYTIVPVLFLKNTPKDDAGNAMLSKDVVELIR
;
A
#
# COMPACT_ATOMS: atom_id res chain seq x y z
N GLU A 1 18.07 11.57 19.16
CA GLU A 1 17.54 12.96 19.17
C GLU A 1 16.04 12.95 19.48
N PRO A 2 15.51 13.95 20.24
CA PRO A 2 14.07 14.04 20.48
C PRO A 2 13.30 14.21 19.17
N ALA A 3 12.14 13.56 19.05
CA ALA A 3 11.28 13.61 17.85
C ALA A 3 10.91 15.04 17.42
N THR A 4 10.90 16.00 18.34
CA THR A 4 10.67 17.43 18.09
C THR A 4 11.72 18.06 17.18
N ASN A 5 12.97 17.60 17.22
CA ASN A 5 14.07 18.16 16.39
C ASN A 5 13.98 17.68 14.93
N LEU A 6 13.29 16.58 14.66
CA LEU A 6 13.14 16.03 13.32
C LEU A 6 11.97 16.64 12.53
N SER A 7 11.03 17.29 13.19
CA SER A 7 9.78 17.79 12.57
C SER A 7 10.05 18.80 11.44
N ARG A 8 10.98 19.74 11.66
CA ARG A 8 11.31 20.76 10.65
C ARG A 8 12.07 20.17 9.45
N PRO A 9 13.16 19.37 9.63
CA PRO A 9 13.83 18.70 8.52
C PRO A 9 12.89 17.78 7.71
N LEU A 10 12.04 16.97 8.38
CA LEU A 10 11.09 16.10 7.72
C LEU A 10 10.09 16.91 6.88
N LYS A 11 9.52 17.99 7.45
CA LYS A 11 8.63 18.87 6.70
C LYS A 11 9.30 19.43 5.46
N LYS A 12 10.54 19.92 5.57
CA LYS A 12 11.29 20.46 4.43
C LYS A 12 11.50 19.40 3.34
N LEU A 13 11.82 18.16 3.71
CA LEU A 13 12.00 17.07 2.75
C LEU A 13 10.67 16.67 2.07
N ILE A 14 9.54 16.78 2.78
CA ILE A 14 8.20 16.58 2.20
C ILE A 14 7.88 17.71 1.23
N ASP A 15 8.08 18.96 1.65
CA ASP A 15 7.80 20.15 0.80
C ASP A 15 8.67 20.16 -0.48
N LEU A 16 9.85 19.54 -0.43
CA LEU A 16 10.75 19.34 -1.58
C LEU A 16 10.44 18.07 -2.40
N GLY A 17 9.46 17.24 -1.98
CA GLY A 17 9.09 16.01 -2.67
C GLY A 17 10.04 14.83 -2.51
N PHE A 18 11.01 14.88 -1.59
CA PHE A 18 11.91 13.74 -1.32
C PHE A 18 11.26 12.69 -0.42
N LEU A 19 10.38 13.14 0.49
CA LEU A 19 9.63 12.25 1.37
C LEU A 19 8.13 12.43 1.18
N GLU A 20 7.40 11.35 1.39
CA GLU A 20 5.95 11.37 1.57
C GLU A 20 5.60 10.98 3.01
N LYS A 21 4.56 11.62 3.56
CA LYS A 21 3.98 11.28 4.84
C LYS A 21 2.74 10.42 4.60
N ASP A 22 2.81 9.15 4.97
CA ASP A 22 1.71 8.21 4.88
C ASP A 22 0.93 8.22 6.20
N VAL A 23 -0.39 8.43 6.12
CA VAL A 23 -1.31 8.41 7.26
C VAL A 23 -2.49 7.49 6.93
N PRO A 24 -3.04 6.77 7.91
CA PRO A 24 -4.17 5.89 7.66
C PRO A 24 -5.35 6.62 7.01
N PHE A 25 -6.07 5.92 6.14
CA PHE A 25 -7.33 6.41 5.56
C PHE A 25 -8.26 6.95 6.66
N GLY A 26 -8.95 8.06 6.39
CA GLY A 26 -9.87 8.69 7.33
C GLY A 26 -9.21 9.54 8.43
N ILE A 27 -7.87 9.60 8.50
CA ILE A 27 -7.16 10.44 9.46
C ILE A 27 -6.66 11.71 8.77
N ASP A 28 -6.92 12.87 9.39
CA ASP A 28 -6.38 14.15 8.96
C ASP A 28 -4.84 14.18 9.15
N GLU A 29 -4.13 14.52 8.09
CA GLU A 29 -2.65 14.58 8.07
C GLU A 29 -2.04 15.54 9.09
N LYS A 30 -2.78 16.61 9.44
CA LYS A 30 -2.34 17.60 10.43
C LYS A 30 -2.37 17.06 11.86
N ASN A 31 -3.32 16.17 12.15
CA ASN A 31 -3.58 15.64 13.49
C ASN A 31 -3.15 14.18 13.66
N ALA A 32 -2.48 13.61 12.64
CA ALA A 32 -2.10 12.20 12.65
C ALA A 32 -1.02 11.91 13.70
N LYS A 33 -1.41 11.20 14.76
CA LYS A 33 -0.47 10.63 15.76
C LYS A 33 0.26 9.38 15.23
N LYS A 34 -0.34 8.71 14.25
CA LYS A 34 0.24 7.55 13.55
C LYS A 34 0.57 7.98 12.13
N SER A 35 1.84 8.08 11.80
CA SER A 35 2.30 8.40 10.46
C SER A 35 3.59 7.66 10.17
N LEU A 36 3.77 7.30 8.90
CA LEU A 36 5.00 6.72 8.37
C LEU A 36 5.60 7.71 7.38
N TYR A 37 6.92 7.77 7.34
CA TYR A 37 7.65 8.58 6.36
C TYR A 37 8.35 7.63 5.41
N LYS A 38 8.20 7.88 4.11
CA LYS A 38 8.78 7.07 3.04
C LYS A 38 9.50 7.96 2.06
N ILE A 39 10.52 7.44 1.39
CA ILE A 39 11.12 8.10 0.24
C ILE A 39 10.09 8.11 -0.87
N ALA A 40 9.78 9.30 -1.42
CA ALA A 40 8.70 9.47 -2.39
C ALA A 40 9.05 8.89 -3.77
N ASP A 41 10.29 9.09 -4.21
CA ASP A 41 10.78 8.63 -5.50
C ASP A 41 11.25 7.16 -5.44
N PRO A 42 10.71 6.28 -6.31
CA PRO A 42 11.08 4.86 -6.32
C PRO A 42 12.56 4.62 -6.62
N PHE A 43 13.17 5.38 -7.52
CA PHE A 43 14.59 5.23 -7.83
C PHE A 43 15.46 5.59 -6.62
N MET A 44 15.15 6.68 -5.93
CA MET A 44 15.86 7.06 -4.71
C MET A 44 15.68 6.02 -3.60
N ALA A 45 14.48 5.46 -3.45
CA ALA A 45 14.24 4.37 -2.50
C ALA A 45 15.11 3.14 -2.83
N PHE A 46 15.16 2.73 -4.11
CA PHE A 46 16.05 1.67 -4.57
C PHE A 46 17.53 1.99 -4.32
N TYR A 47 17.94 3.21 -4.64
CA TYR A 47 19.32 3.66 -4.50
C TYR A 47 19.80 3.58 -3.03
N TYR A 48 19.00 4.13 -2.10
CA TYR A 48 19.36 4.09 -0.68
C TYR A 48 19.27 2.69 -0.07
N GLN A 49 18.37 1.85 -0.57
CA GLN A 49 18.20 0.50 -0.04
C GLN A 49 19.27 -0.48 -0.57
N PHE A 50 19.66 -0.38 -1.84
CA PHE A 50 20.50 -1.37 -2.50
C PHE A 50 21.87 -0.84 -2.94
N VAL A 51 21.98 0.40 -3.38
CA VAL A 51 23.23 0.93 -3.92
C VAL A 51 24.12 1.47 -2.80
N VAL A 52 23.60 2.35 -1.96
CA VAL A 52 24.38 2.99 -0.89
C VAL A 52 25.02 1.97 0.07
N PRO A 53 24.32 0.97 0.62
CA PRO A 53 24.92 -0.02 1.53
C PRO A 53 25.98 -0.90 0.86
N ASN A 54 25.87 -1.09 -0.45
CA ASN A 54 26.75 -1.96 -1.22
C ASN A 54 27.81 -1.20 -2.03
N ARG A 55 27.97 0.11 -1.81
CA ARG A 55 28.84 0.97 -2.62
C ARG A 55 30.27 0.45 -2.75
N SER A 56 30.89 0.02 -1.66
CA SER A 56 32.26 -0.52 -1.66
C SER A 56 32.38 -1.78 -2.52
N PHE A 57 31.38 -2.65 -2.50
CA PHE A 57 31.35 -3.86 -3.33
C PHE A 57 31.17 -3.53 -4.82
N ILE A 58 30.36 -2.51 -5.12
CA ILE A 58 30.15 -2.01 -6.49
C ILE A 58 31.46 -1.45 -7.04
N GLU A 59 32.14 -0.58 -6.30
CA GLU A 59 33.41 0.04 -6.67
C GLU A 59 34.53 -1.01 -6.89
N LEU A 60 34.54 -2.09 -6.11
CA LEU A 60 35.49 -3.19 -6.24
C LEU A 60 35.05 -4.28 -7.23
N GLY A 61 33.90 -4.13 -7.91
CA GLY A 61 33.38 -5.13 -8.84
C GLY A 61 32.96 -6.47 -8.19
N ARG A 62 32.67 -6.47 -6.88
CA ARG A 62 32.32 -7.67 -6.11
C ARG A 62 30.82 -7.95 -6.24
N ARG A 63 30.42 -8.80 -7.18
CA ARG A 63 29.00 -9.07 -7.54
C ARG A 63 28.24 -9.86 -6.48
N LEU A 64 28.86 -10.90 -5.91
CA LEU A 64 28.16 -11.85 -5.03
C LEU A 64 27.43 -11.21 -3.84
N PRO A 65 28.02 -10.29 -3.05
CA PRO A 65 27.28 -9.63 -1.96
C PRO A 65 26.10 -8.81 -2.45
N ILE A 66 26.20 -8.20 -3.64
CA ILE A 66 25.12 -7.39 -4.24
C ILE A 66 23.96 -8.29 -4.67
N GLU A 67 24.24 -9.40 -5.33
CA GLU A 67 23.25 -10.40 -5.75
C GLU A 67 22.52 -10.99 -4.54
N GLN A 68 23.22 -11.26 -3.45
CA GLN A 68 22.62 -11.74 -2.21
C GLN A 68 21.67 -10.69 -1.58
N ALA A 69 22.08 -9.43 -1.53
CA ALA A 69 21.26 -8.33 -1.01
C ALA A 69 20.00 -8.13 -1.86
N LEU A 70 20.12 -8.17 -3.20
CA LEU A 70 18.98 -8.09 -4.11
C LEU A 70 18.04 -9.29 -3.94
N THR A 71 18.57 -10.49 -3.90
CA THR A 71 17.75 -11.71 -3.74
C THR A 71 16.97 -11.70 -2.43
N ALA A 72 17.55 -11.17 -1.35
CA ALA A 72 16.90 -11.11 -0.05
C ALA A 72 15.76 -10.07 0.03
N HIS A 73 15.87 -8.92 -0.65
CA HIS A 73 15.00 -7.76 -0.37
C HIS A 73 14.28 -7.16 -1.58
N LEU A 74 14.64 -7.56 -2.82
CA LEU A 74 14.03 -6.98 -4.02
C LEU A 74 12.51 -7.27 -4.10
N SER A 75 12.08 -8.45 -3.67
CA SER A 75 10.66 -8.83 -3.69
C SER A 75 9.83 -7.92 -2.77
N GLU A 76 10.33 -7.62 -1.58
CA GLU A 76 9.69 -6.69 -0.63
C GLU A 76 9.63 -5.28 -1.21
N TYR A 77 10.75 -4.79 -1.76
CA TYR A 77 10.79 -3.49 -2.43
C TYR A 77 9.74 -3.38 -3.55
N VAL A 78 9.67 -4.38 -4.43
CA VAL A 78 8.70 -4.41 -5.55
C VAL A 78 7.27 -4.46 -5.02
N SER A 79 6.99 -5.22 -3.97
CA SER A 79 5.65 -5.28 -3.35
C SER A 79 5.21 -3.91 -2.82
N MET A 80 6.10 -3.17 -2.17
CA MET A 80 5.79 -1.80 -1.70
C MET A 80 5.50 -0.83 -2.85
N GLN A 81 6.26 -0.93 -3.96
CA GLN A 81 6.00 -0.12 -5.16
C GLN A 81 4.68 -0.50 -5.83
N TRP A 82 4.37 -1.80 -5.86
CA TRP A 82 3.11 -2.31 -6.39
C TRP A 82 1.90 -1.76 -5.61
N GLU A 83 1.94 -1.80 -4.28
CA GLU A 83 0.89 -1.21 -3.45
C GLU A 83 0.67 0.28 -3.73
N LYS A 84 1.77 1.05 -3.89
CA LYS A 84 1.69 2.48 -4.24
C LYS A 84 1.01 2.66 -5.60
N LEU A 85 1.42 1.90 -6.59
CA LEU A 85 0.87 1.95 -7.94
C LEU A 85 -0.64 1.62 -7.95
N CYS A 86 -1.07 0.62 -7.17
CA CYS A 86 -2.49 0.28 -7.02
C CYS A 86 -3.30 1.42 -6.39
N ARG A 87 -2.76 2.11 -5.37
CA ARG A 87 -3.43 3.29 -4.80
C ARG A 87 -3.55 4.44 -5.79
N ASP A 88 -2.49 4.68 -6.56
CA ASP A 88 -2.50 5.72 -7.60
C ASP A 88 -3.53 5.38 -8.69
N ALA A 89 -3.63 4.11 -9.09
CA ALA A 89 -4.62 3.61 -10.07
C ALA A 89 -6.08 3.73 -9.59
N VAL A 90 -6.33 3.63 -8.30
CA VAL A 90 -7.69 3.81 -7.73
C VAL A 90 -8.06 5.28 -7.62
N THR A 91 -7.08 6.14 -7.32
CA THR A 91 -7.31 7.56 -7.01
C THR A 91 -7.89 8.32 -8.22
N GLY A 92 -9.13 8.80 -8.09
CA GLY A 92 -9.81 9.60 -9.13
C GLY A 92 -10.33 8.79 -10.32
N ASN A 93 -10.14 7.48 -10.34
CA ASN A 93 -10.53 6.62 -11.46
C ASN A 93 -11.85 5.90 -11.24
N LEU A 94 -12.43 5.44 -12.38
CA LEU A 94 -13.66 4.66 -12.43
C LEU A 94 -13.34 3.17 -12.27
N ILE A 95 -13.74 2.57 -11.14
CA ILE A 95 -13.58 1.14 -10.88
C ILE A 95 -14.97 0.55 -10.62
N ASN A 96 -15.36 -0.47 -11.36
CA ASN A 96 -16.68 -1.11 -11.25
C ASN A 96 -17.84 -0.10 -11.29
N ARG A 97 -17.77 0.88 -12.20
CA ARG A 97 -18.76 1.97 -12.40
C ARG A 97 -18.86 2.96 -11.23
N VAL A 98 -17.89 2.97 -10.32
CA VAL A 98 -17.83 3.90 -9.18
C VAL A 98 -16.53 4.69 -9.28
N VAL A 99 -16.61 6.01 -9.11
CA VAL A 99 -15.43 6.88 -9.04
C VAL A 99 -15.03 7.04 -7.57
N TYR A 100 -13.74 6.79 -7.30
CA TYR A 100 -13.19 6.87 -5.95
C TYR A 100 -12.35 8.12 -5.74
N GLY A 101 -12.37 8.63 -4.51
CA GLY A 101 -11.48 9.69 -4.06
C GLY A 101 -10.05 9.19 -3.85
N LYS A 102 -9.23 9.97 -3.13
CA LYS A 102 -7.83 9.62 -2.86
C LYS A 102 -7.72 8.29 -2.09
N ALA A 103 -7.10 7.31 -2.69
CA ALA A 103 -6.81 6.03 -2.05
C ALA A 103 -5.62 6.16 -1.08
N LYS A 104 -5.74 5.52 0.07
CA LYS A 104 -4.70 5.46 1.11
C LYS A 104 -4.61 4.04 1.66
N ARG A 105 -3.54 3.74 2.39
CA ARG A 105 -3.50 2.55 3.27
C ARG A 105 -4.37 2.81 4.51
N TRP A 106 -4.82 1.75 5.11
CA TRP A 106 -5.38 1.80 6.46
C TRP A 106 -4.70 0.76 7.34
N TRP A 107 -4.30 1.15 8.53
CA TRP A 107 -3.77 0.22 9.54
C TRP A 107 -4.20 0.68 10.93
N GLY A 108 -4.50 -0.29 11.76
CA GLY A 108 -4.94 0.00 13.13
C GLY A 108 -5.33 -1.24 13.90
N SER A 109 -5.70 -1.01 15.16
CA SER A 109 -6.22 -2.04 16.05
C SER A 109 -7.74 -2.03 16.00
N VAL A 110 -8.33 -3.20 15.87
CA VAL A 110 -9.78 -3.42 15.94
C VAL A 110 -10.10 -4.43 17.04
N ILE A 111 -11.34 -4.47 17.48
CA ILE A 111 -11.83 -5.51 18.38
C ILE A 111 -12.51 -6.57 17.53
N ASN A 112 -12.01 -7.80 17.58
CA ASN A 112 -12.60 -8.92 16.85
C ASN A 112 -13.81 -9.52 17.59
N GLU A 113 -14.44 -10.54 17.00
CA GLU A 113 -15.62 -11.21 17.53
C GLU A 113 -15.39 -11.83 18.91
N ASP A 114 -14.15 -12.26 19.20
CA ASP A 114 -13.72 -12.81 20.50
C ASP A 114 -13.44 -11.71 21.54
N LYS A 115 -13.72 -10.45 21.26
CA LYS A 115 -13.40 -9.26 22.08
C LYS A 115 -11.89 -9.08 22.32
N LYS A 116 -11.05 -9.60 21.42
CA LYS A 116 -9.60 -9.42 21.46
C LYS A 116 -9.17 -8.34 20.49
N THR A 117 -8.09 -7.65 20.82
CA THR A 117 -7.46 -6.68 19.92
C THR A 117 -6.76 -7.40 18.79
N GLU A 118 -7.11 -7.07 17.55
CA GLU A 118 -6.48 -7.57 16.32
C GLU A 118 -5.88 -6.40 15.55
N GLN A 119 -4.65 -6.56 15.04
CA GLN A 119 -4.03 -5.59 14.13
C GLN A 119 -4.53 -5.91 12.72
N VAL A 120 -5.08 -4.91 12.05
CA VAL A 120 -5.63 -5.04 10.70
C VAL A 120 -5.01 -4.00 9.80
N GLU A 121 -4.76 -4.40 8.57
CA GLU A 121 -4.20 -3.55 7.53
C GLU A 121 -4.94 -3.79 6.20
N PHE A 122 -5.09 -2.69 5.43
CA PHE A 122 -5.54 -2.68 4.04
C PHE A 122 -4.54 -1.90 3.20
N ASP A 123 -4.09 -2.50 2.10
CA ASP A 123 -3.11 -1.88 1.21
C ASP A 123 -3.70 -0.71 0.43
N VAL A 124 -5.00 -0.83 0.09
CA VAL A 124 -5.78 0.18 -0.63
C VAL A 124 -7.12 0.37 0.06
N MET A 125 -7.45 1.60 0.40
CA MET A 125 -8.78 1.98 0.90
C MET A 125 -9.17 3.32 0.30
N ALA A 126 -10.36 3.40 -0.28
CA ALA A 126 -10.87 4.61 -0.91
C ALA A 126 -12.39 4.74 -0.77
N GLU A 127 -12.86 5.92 -0.39
CA GLU A 127 -14.27 6.27 -0.39
C GLU A 127 -14.69 6.70 -1.79
N SER A 128 -15.89 6.31 -2.23
CA SER A 128 -16.48 6.83 -3.47
C SER A 128 -16.84 8.31 -3.33
N LEU A 129 -16.86 9.05 -4.45
CA LEU A 129 -17.19 10.47 -4.41
C LEU A 129 -18.61 10.75 -3.91
N ASP A 130 -19.55 9.81 -4.08
CA ASP A 130 -20.92 9.88 -3.54
C ASP A 130 -21.06 9.36 -2.11
N LYS A 131 -19.94 8.93 -1.49
CA LYS A 131 -19.84 8.41 -0.12
C LYS A 131 -20.69 7.19 0.20
N LYS A 132 -21.09 6.41 -0.81
CA LYS A 132 -21.90 5.19 -0.63
C LYS A 132 -21.06 3.92 -0.58
N TYR A 133 -19.90 3.93 -1.22
CA TYR A 133 -19.04 2.76 -1.39
C TYR A 133 -17.69 2.99 -0.74
N LEU A 134 -17.19 1.94 -0.10
CA LEU A 134 -15.83 1.89 0.41
C LEU A 134 -15.08 0.75 -0.31
N LEU A 135 -14.14 1.10 -1.17
CA LEU A 135 -13.22 0.16 -1.75
C LEU A 135 -12.21 -0.25 -0.69
N VAL A 136 -12.04 -1.56 -0.50
CA VAL A 136 -11.00 -2.17 0.32
C VAL A 136 -10.19 -3.10 -0.56
N GLY A 137 -8.87 -2.97 -0.52
CA GLY A 137 -7.97 -3.67 -1.43
C GLY A 137 -6.83 -4.38 -0.74
N GLU A 138 -6.50 -5.56 -1.25
CA GLU A 138 -5.31 -6.34 -0.91
C GLU A 138 -4.42 -6.46 -2.14
N CYS A 139 -3.13 -6.19 -1.99
CA CYS A 139 -2.15 -6.22 -3.07
C CYS A 139 -1.24 -7.44 -2.93
N LYS A 140 -1.06 -8.23 -4.01
CA LYS A 140 -0.15 -9.36 -4.04
C LYS A 140 0.71 -9.36 -5.28
N TRP A 141 2.03 -9.30 -5.08
CA TRP A 141 3.03 -9.40 -6.15
C TRP A 141 3.67 -10.79 -6.17
N THR A 142 2.86 -11.82 -6.20
CA THR A 142 3.27 -13.23 -6.17
C THR A 142 2.83 -13.94 -7.44
N THR A 143 3.33 -15.16 -7.64
CA THR A 143 3.08 -15.89 -8.88
C THR A 143 1.67 -16.46 -8.97
N GLN A 144 1.07 -16.86 -7.84
CA GLN A 144 -0.23 -17.51 -7.85
C GLN A 144 -0.93 -17.40 -6.49
N GLU A 145 -2.18 -16.94 -6.49
CA GLU A 145 -3.00 -16.71 -5.29
C GLU A 145 -4.34 -17.43 -5.38
N ASN A 146 -4.93 -17.72 -4.21
CA ASN A 146 -6.29 -18.17 -4.08
C ASN A 146 -7.20 -16.94 -3.89
N GLY A 147 -7.89 -16.54 -4.94
CA GLY A 147 -8.69 -15.31 -4.96
C GLY A 147 -9.87 -15.35 -4.02
N LYS A 148 -10.59 -16.47 -3.92
CA LYS A 148 -11.73 -16.64 -3.00
C LYS A 148 -11.30 -16.49 -1.55
N GLN A 149 -10.18 -17.11 -1.19
CA GLN A 149 -9.66 -17.02 0.18
C GLN A 149 -9.22 -15.60 0.54
N LEU A 150 -8.52 -14.91 -0.37
CA LEU A 150 -8.11 -13.52 -0.16
C LEU A 150 -9.31 -12.59 -0.04
N THR A 151 -10.32 -12.74 -0.91
CA THR A 151 -11.54 -11.92 -0.86
C THR A 151 -12.31 -12.15 0.44
N ALA A 152 -12.46 -13.39 0.88
CA ALA A 152 -13.11 -13.71 2.16
C ALA A 152 -12.36 -13.10 3.35
N ALA A 153 -11.04 -13.21 3.39
CA ALA A 153 -10.21 -12.59 4.43
C ALA A 153 -10.31 -11.06 4.43
N LEU A 154 -10.32 -10.43 3.24
CA LEU A 154 -10.46 -9.00 3.08
C LEU A 154 -11.82 -8.50 3.59
N LEU A 155 -12.92 -9.18 3.25
CA LEU A 155 -14.26 -8.86 3.74
C LEU A 155 -14.38 -9.07 5.26
N ARG A 156 -13.78 -10.15 5.82
CA ARG A 156 -13.74 -10.35 7.26
C ARG A 156 -13.07 -9.18 7.97
N LYS A 157 -11.89 -8.76 7.48
CA LYS A 157 -11.17 -7.59 8.02
C LYS A 157 -12.05 -6.32 7.94
N ALA A 158 -12.72 -6.07 6.82
CA ALA A 158 -13.55 -4.89 6.60
C ALA A 158 -14.74 -4.84 7.57
N ASN A 159 -15.37 -5.97 7.86
CA ASN A 159 -16.49 -6.06 8.79
C ASN A 159 -16.09 -5.73 10.25
N LEU A 160 -14.81 -5.83 10.60
CA LEU A 160 -14.30 -5.44 11.92
C LEU A 160 -14.15 -3.91 12.08
N LEU A 161 -14.27 -3.14 11.00
CA LEU A 161 -14.13 -1.69 11.02
C LEU A 161 -15.47 -1.02 11.35
N PRO A 162 -15.61 -0.31 12.48
CA PRO A 162 -16.91 0.30 12.87
C PRO A 162 -17.43 1.30 11.83
N PHE A 163 -16.52 2.07 11.20
CA PHE A 163 -16.92 3.06 10.20
C PHE A 163 -17.33 2.44 8.86
N ALA A 164 -16.90 1.22 8.57
CA ALA A 164 -17.21 0.53 7.31
C ALA A 164 -18.70 0.17 7.20
N GLN A 165 -19.42 0.10 8.33
CA GLN A 165 -20.86 -0.18 8.35
C GLN A 165 -21.71 0.90 7.65
N ASN A 166 -21.16 2.09 7.43
CA ASN A 166 -21.84 3.18 6.74
C ASN A 166 -21.74 3.07 5.21
N TYR A 167 -21.04 2.07 4.69
CA TYR A 167 -20.74 1.92 3.26
C TYR A 167 -21.15 0.54 2.73
N THR A 168 -21.40 0.48 1.44
CA THR A 168 -21.34 -0.78 0.70
C THR A 168 -19.87 -1.11 0.42
N ILE A 169 -19.39 -2.21 0.98
CA ILE A 169 -17.98 -2.61 0.82
C ILE A 169 -17.75 -3.21 -0.56
N VAL A 170 -16.73 -2.72 -1.24
CA VAL A 170 -16.27 -3.21 -2.56
C VAL A 170 -14.87 -3.80 -2.39
N PRO A 171 -14.75 -5.14 -2.24
CA PRO A 171 -13.44 -5.79 -2.17
C PRO A 171 -12.80 -5.81 -3.57
N VAL A 172 -11.50 -5.50 -3.63
CA VAL A 172 -10.71 -5.57 -4.87
C VAL A 172 -9.37 -6.22 -4.57
N LEU A 173 -9.00 -7.22 -5.35
CA LEU A 173 -7.68 -7.84 -5.30
C LEU A 173 -6.80 -7.27 -6.41
N PHE A 174 -5.63 -6.75 -6.06
CA PHE A 174 -4.63 -6.26 -7.00
C PHE A 174 -3.53 -7.31 -7.13
N LEU A 175 -3.54 -8.04 -8.24
CA LEU A 175 -2.72 -9.24 -8.41
C LEU A 175 -1.73 -9.09 -9.56
N LYS A 176 -0.52 -9.63 -9.39
CA LYS A 176 0.46 -9.73 -10.47
C LYS A 176 -0.07 -10.58 -11.64
N ASN A 177 -0.68 -11.73 -11.31
CA ASN A 177 -1.14 -12.73 -12.26
C ASN A 177 -2.58 -13.16 -11.95
N THR A 178 -3.22 -13.80 -12.91
CA THR A 178 -4.55 -14.39 -12.74
C THR A 178 -4.55 -15.37 -11.56
N PRO A 179 -5.52 -15.26 -10.63
CA PRO A 179 -5.63 -16.17 -9.50
C PRO A 179 -6.01 -17.59 -9.95
N LYS A 180 -5.84 -18.57 -9.06
CA LYS A 180 -6.18 -19.99 -9.30
C LYS A 180 -7.66 -20.24 -9.48
N ASP A 181 -8.49 -19.38 -8.90
CA ASP A 181 -9.93 -19.50 -8.82
C ASP A 181 -10.59 -18.14 -9.06
N ASP A 182 -11.92 -18.14 -9.17
CA ASP A 182 -12.67 -16.89 -9.34
C ASP A 182 -12.51 -16.01 -8.08
N ALA A 183 -11.86 -14.87 -8.27
CA ALA A 183 -11.62 -13.87 -7.23
C ALA A 183 -12.70 -12.78 -7.16
N GLY A 184 -13.71 -12.85 -8.01
CA GLY A 184 -14.69 -11.77 -8.18
C GLY A 184 -14.02 -10.53 -8.78
N ASN A 185 -13.78 -9.50 -7.97
CA ASN A 185 -13.15 -8.26 -8.40
C ASN A 185 -11.62 -8.35 -8.30
N ALA A 186 -10.95 -8.88 -9.32
CA ALA A 186 -9.49 -8.87 -9.43
C ALA A 186 -9.04 -7.93 -10.53
N MET A 187 -8.05 -7.08 -10.22
CA MET A 187 -7.34 -6.23 -11.16
C MET A 187 -5.92 -6.75 -11.32
N LEU A 188 -5.55 -7.06 -12.54
CA LEU A 188 -4.21 -7.54 -12.86
C LEU A 188 -3.26 -6.37 -13.12
N SER A 189 -1.98 -6.64 -13.18
CA SER A 189 -0.95 -5.63 -13.42
C SER A 189 -1.19 -4.80 -14.69
N LYS A 190 -1.71 -5.40 -15.76
CA LYS A 190 -2.09 -4.70 -17.00
C LYS A 190 -3.23 -3.70 -16.77
N ASP A 191 -4.25 -4.08 -15.99
CA ASP A 191 -5.43 -3.25 -15.73
C ASP A 191 -5.04 -2.04 -14.88
N VAL A 192 -4.16 -2.24 -13.88
CA VAL A 192 -3.61 -1.18 -13.03
C VAL A 192 -2.80 -0.17 -13.86
N VAL A 193 -1.95 -0.65 -14.78
CA VAL A 193 -1.13 0.22 -15.64
C VAL A 193 -1.99 1.02 -16.62
N GLU A 194 -3.08 0.46 -17.14
CA GLU A 194 -4.01 1.17 -18.00
C GLU A 194 -4.73 2.33 -17.33
N LEU A 195 -5.01 2.21 -16.02
CA LEU A 195 -5.65 3.28 -15.25
C LEU A 195 -4.73 4.46 -14.91
N ILE A 196 -3.42 4.31 -15.01
CA ILE A 196 -2.44 5.35 -14.66
C ILE A 196 -1.98 6.13 -15.90
N ARG A 197 -2.26 5.62 -17.09
CA ARG A 197 -1.93 6.29 -18.37
C ARG A 197 -2.89 7.42 -18.68
#